data_81d85b6e2ce827af39f2752ca1109c40
#
_entry.id   81d85b6e2ce827af39f2752ca1109c40
#
_cell.length_a   1.000
_cell.length_b   1.000
_cell.length_c   1.000
_cell.angle_alpha   90.00
_cell.angle_beta   90.00
_cell.angle_gamma   90.00
#
_symmetry.space_group_name_H-M   'P 1'
#
loop_
_entity.id
_entity.type
_entity.pdbx_description
1 polymer ?
#
loop_
_entity_poly.entity_id
_entity_poly.type
_entity_poly.pdbx_seq_one_letter_code
_entity_poly.pdbx_strand_id
1 'polypeptide(L)'
;MTTPRTTIVDGAAHAWVANDPAFPLDPNTATCPANLPKIDESAEHLIARMSTFGIDETVISHVCYYGSDNRYSVHCVKTYPDRFTGVGLLVGHRLHSPDDPENPARLERLMREDRMSGLRLSPIYDPDVIWINDPVSYPLWQKAEELGAVFNIFAAPHQVNQIGDMAQRFPGVNIVIDHFAMFDITAPDSEGFDPLMALHRHPNVYLRTSLHNPSQEKLPFYDMWPYLKRAYDSFGPQKLIYANDYELLIMKDLIPFFTNDDKKMILGGNALAIYRDNIKI
;
A
#
# COMPACT_ATOMS: atom_id res chain seq x y z
N MET A 1 31.57 13.69 -12.68
CA MET A 1 30.80 13.33 -11.48
C MET A 1 29.60 12.53 -11.98
N THR A 2 29.51 11.24 -11.66
CA THR A 2 28.35 10.43 -12.01
C THR A 2 27.18 10.90 -11.14
N THR A 3 26.09 11.31 -11.75
CA THR A 3 24.84 11.60 -11.04
C THR A 3 24.49 10.35 -10.21
N PRO A 4 24.21 10.47 -8.92
CA PRO A 4 23.83 9.30 -8.12
C PRO A 4 22.59 8.66 -8.74
N ARG A 5 22.61 7.32 -8.86
CA ARG A 5 21.48 6.55 -9.38
C ARG A 5 20.26 6.77 -8.48
N THR A 6 19.11 6.95 -9.09
CA THR A 6 17.83 7.01 -8.37
C THR A 6 17.54 5.65 -7.72
N THR A 7 17.28 5.63 -6.42
CA THR A 7 16.79 4.44 -5.72
C THR A 7 15.34 4.16 -6.17
N ILE A 8 15.09 2.93 -6.59
CA ILE A 8 13.76 2.48 -7.06
C ILE A 8 13.14 1.60 -5.98
N VAL A 9 11.97 1.98 -5.52
CA VAL A 9 11.20 1.26 -4.49
C VAL A 9 9.84 0.89 -5.04
N ASP A 10 9.57 -0.41 -5.15
CA ASP A 10 8.23 -0.89 -5.42
C ASP A 10 7.36 -0.70 -4.17
N GLY A 11 6.35 0.16 -4.28
CA GLY A 11 5.50 0.56 -3.16
C GLY A 11 4.58 -0.54 -2.63
N ALA A 12 4.41 -1.66 -3.32
CA ALA A 12 3.66 -2.82 -2.83
C ALA A 12 3.93 -4.10 -3.60
N ALA A 13 4.33 -5.14 -2.88
CA ALA A 13 4.27 -6.52 -3.35
C ALA A 13 3.74 -7.44 -2.25
N HIS A 14 3.25 -8.60 -2.63
CA HIS A 14 2.86 -9.67 -1.72
C HIS A 14 3.90 -10.78 -1.76
N ALA A 15 4.14 -11.40 -0.60
CA ALA A 15 5.01 -12.57 -0.48
C ALA A 15 4.29 -13.69 0.26
N TRP A 16 4.48 -14.93 -0.18
CA TRP A 16 3.95 -16.12 0.48
C TRP A 16 4.74 -17.37 0.13
N VAL A 17 4.63 -18.39 0.98
CA VAL A 17 5.07 -19.76 0.74
C VAL A 17 3.86 -20.68 0.89
N ALA A 18 3.60 -21.50 -0.12
CA ALA A 18 2.34 -22.23 -0.24
C ALA A 18 2.26 -23.48 0.67
N ASN A 19 3.40 -24.09 0.98
CA ASN A 19 3.46 -25.38 1.66
C ASN A 19 4.50 -25.44 2.79
N ASP A 20 4.84 -24.32 3.40
CA ASP A 20 5.79 -24.29 4.52
C ASP A 20 5.04 -24.42 5.86
N PRO A 21 5.30 -25.49 6.64
CA PRO A 21 4.65 -25.66 7.95
C PRO A 21 5.03 -24.59 8.98
N ALA A 22 6.12 -23.86 8.79
CA ALA A 22 6.49 -22.73 9.63
C ALA A 22 5.59 -21.50 9.40
N PHE A 23 5.02 -21.40 8.20
CA PHE A 23 4.15 -20.30 7.76
C PHE A 23 2.88 -20.85 7.11
N PRO A 24 1.99 -21.51 7.87
CA PRO A 24 0.80 -22.12 7.33
C PRO A 24 -0.16 -21.06 6.79
N LEU A 25 -0.71 -21.31 5.60
CA LEU A 25 -1.79 -20.50 5.05
C LEU A 25 -3.08 -20.74 5.85
N ASP A 26 -3.90 -19.69 6.04
CA ASP A 26 -5.17 -19.79 6.73
C ASP A 26 -6.32 -20.06 5.76
N PRO A 27 -6.89 -21.28 5.75
CA PRO A 27 -7.98 -21.63 4.84
C PRO A 27 -9.31 -20.93 5.18
N ASN A 28 -9.39 -20.29 6.36
CA ASN A 28 -10.63 -19.69 6.87
C ASN A 28 -10.70 -18.17 6.65
N THR A 29 -9.73 -17.58 5.97
CA THR A 29 -9.73 -16.13 5.72
C THR A 29 -10.88 -15.75 4.80
N ALA A 30 -11.80 -14.91 5.30
CA ALA A 30 -12.99 -14.50 4.57
C ALA A 30 -12.71 -13.69 3.28
N THR A 31 -11.50 -13.16 3.16
CA THR A 31 -11.08 -12.30 2.04
C THR A 31 -10.25 -13.03 0.99
N CYS A 32 -9.92 -14.29 1.23
CA CYS A 32 -9.23 -15.10 0.25
C CYS A 32 -10.20 -15.95 -0.56
N PRO A 33 -10.00 -16.06 -1.88
CA PRO A 33 -10.71 -17.03 -2.69
C PRO A 33 -10.54 -18.43 -2.10
N ALA A 34 -11.51 -19.32 -2.34
CA ALA A 34 -11.43 -20.73 -1.94
C ALA A 34 -10.17 -21.45 -2.46
N ASN A 35 -9.44 -20.85 -3.38
CA ASN A 35 -8.21 -21.37 -3.96
C ASN A 35 -7.00 -20.64 -3.40
N LEU A 36 -6.47 -21.12 -2.28
CA LEU A 36 -5.16 -20.71 -1.79
C LEU A 36 -4.06 -21.00 -2.83
N PRO A 37 -2.96 -20.23 -2.86
CA PRO A 37 -1.90 -20.41 -3.83
C PRO A 37 -1.23 -21.78 -3.65
N LYS A 38 -0.84 -22.38 -4.76
CA LYS A 38 -0.11 -23.67 -4.80
C LYS A 38 1.36 -23.49 -5.13
N ILE A 39 1.75 -22.28 -5.51
CA ILE A 39 3.09 -21.90 -5.94
C ILE A 39 3.54 -20.77 -5.03
N ASP A 40 4.80 -20.83 -4.63
CA ASP A 40 5.42 -19.82 -3.79
C ASP A 40 5.64 -18.51 -4.55
N GLU A 41 5.42 -17.41 -3.87
CA GLU A 41 5.98 -16.10 -4.18
C GLU A 41 6.85 -15.68 -2.99
N SER A 42 7.98 -16.37 -2.84
CA SER A 42 8.85 -16.20 -1.67
C SER A 42 9.62 -14.88 -1.73
N ALA A 43 10.21 -14.49 -0.59
CA ALA A 43 11.12 -13.35 -0.51
C ALA A 43 12.23 -13.44 -1.56
N GLU A 44 12.80 -14.63 -1.78
CA GLU A 44 13.87 -14.88 -2.75
C GLU A 44 13.38 -14.74 -4.19
N HIS A 45 12.15 -15.19 -4.50
CA HIS A 45 11.52 -14.96 -5.80
C HIS A 45 11.32 -13.46 -6.08
N LEU A 46 10.83 -12.72 -5.07
CA LEU A 46 10.72 -11.26 -5.18
C LEU A 46 12.09 -10.60 -5.41
N ILE A 47 13.13 -11.00 -4.67
CA ILE A 47 14.48 -10.45 -4.84
C ILE A 47 15.02 -10.75 -6.25
N ALA A 48 14.78 -11.93 -6.79
CA ALA A 48 15.16 -12.26 -8.17
C ALA A 48 14.47 -11.35 -9.19
N ARG A 49 13.14 -11.14 -9.04
CA ARG A 49 12.38 -10.21 -9.88
C ARG A 49 12.88 -8.77 -9.74
N MET A 50 13.03 -8.29 -8.49
CA MET A 50 13.59 -6.96 -8.21
C MET A 50 14.92 -6.75 -8.93
N SER A 51 15.80 -7.76 -8.90
CA SER A 51 17.10 -7.70 -9.57
C SER A 51 16.96 -7.64 -11.09
N THR A 52 15.97 -8.33 -11.65
CA THR A 52 15.67 -8.33 -13.09
C THR A 52 15.20 -6.96 -13.58
N PHE A 53 14.34 -6.28 -12.80
CA PHE A 53 13.79 -4.98 -13.14
C PHE A 53 14.65 -3.81 -12.64
N GLY A 54 15.67 -4.06 -11.83
CA GLY A 54 16.52 -3.03 -11.23
C GLY A 54 15.84 -2.27 -10.08
N ILE A 55 14.96 -2.95 -9.35
CA ILE A 55 14.30 -2.46 -8.14
C ILE A 55 15.24 -2.69 -6.94
N ASP A 56 15.47 -1.64 -6.16
CA ASP A 56 16.36 -1.70 -5.00
C ASP A 56 15.65 -2.24 -3.76
N GLU A 57 14.43 -1.76 -3.51
CA GLU A 57 13.64 -2.12 -2.34
C GLU A 57 12.17 -2.34 -2.71
N THR A 58 11.45 -3.07 -1.85
CA THR A 58 10.02 -3.34 -2.01
C THR A 58 9.31 -3.27 -0.67
N VAL A 59 8.13 -2.67 -0.66
CA VAL A 59 7.22 -2.67 0.49
C VAL A 59 6.40 -3.96 0.47
N ILE A 60 6.63 -4.86 1.43
CA ILE A 60 5.80 -6.05 1.61
C ILE A 60 4.45 -5.63 2.20
N SER A 61 3.41 -5.72 1.39
CA SER A 61 2.04 -5.59 1.85
C SER A 61 1.53 -6.97 2.28
N HIS A 62 1.19 -7.13 3.56
CA HIS A 62 0.76 -8.43 4.06
C HIS A 62 -0.40 -8.99 3.24
N VAL A 63 -0.32 -10.26 2.86
CA VAL A 63 -1.31 -10.93 2.02
C VAL A 63 -2.36 -11.63 2.87
N CYS A 64 -3.61 -11.57 2.46
CA CYS A 64 -4.74 -12.17 3.16
C CYS A 64 -4.67 -13.70 3.34
N TYR A 65 -3.82 -14.40 2.57
CA TYR A 65 -3.64 -15.85 2.67
C TYR A 65 -3.24 -16.34 4.07
N TYR A 66 -2.62 -15.49 4.86
CA TYR A 66 -2.20 -15.77 6.25
C TYR A 66 -3.19 -15.23 7.30
N GLY A 67 -4.31 -14.64 6.89
CA GLY A 67 -5.18 -13.93 7.82
C GLY A 67 -4.42 -12.82 8.56
N SER A 68 -4.51 -12.80 9.89
CA SER A 68 -3.78 -11.86 10.76
C SER A 68 -2.40 -12.38 11.21
N ASP A 69 -1.93 -13.52 10.71
CA ASP A 69 -0.60 -14.05 11.03
C ASP A 69 0.48 -13.36 10.20
N ASN A 70 1.12 -12.37 10.78
CA ASN A 70 2.14 -11.56 10.10
C ASN A 70 3.52 -12.24 10.01
N ARG A 71 3.70 -13.46 10.56
CA ARG A 71 5.03 -14.08 10.71
C ARG A 71 5.83 -14.15 9.42
N TYR A 72 5.19 -14.44 8.28
CA TYR A 72 5.94 -14.52 7.02
C TYR A 72 6.36 -13.12 6.51
N SER A 73 5.49 -12.12 6.55
CA SER A 73 5.85 -10.75 6.19
C SER A 73 6.96 -10.20 7.09
N VAL A 74 6.90 -10.48 8.40
CA VAL A 74 7.94 -10.14 9.36
C VAL A 74 9.25 -10.88 9.06
N HIS A 75 9.18 -12.16 8.69
CA HIS A 75 10.35 -12.94 8.26
C HIS A 75 11.03 -12.28 7.06
N CYS A 76 10.28 -11.88 6.03
CA CYS A 76 10.84 -11.19 4.86
C CYS A 76 11.61 -9.93 5.27
N VAL A 77 10.98 -9.06 6.06
CA VAL A 77 11.57 -7.78 6.49
C VAL A 77 12.79 -7.97 7.37
N LYS A 78 12.75 -8.92 8.34
CA LYS A 78 13.87 -9.19 9.25
C LYS A 78 15.05 -9.88 8.56
N THR A 79 14.77 -10.77 7.60
CA THR A 79 15.81 -11.51 6.89
C THR A 79 16.52 -10.66 5.86
N TYR A 80 15.79 -9.76 5.19
CA TYR A 80 16.31 -8.93 4.12
C TYR A 80 16.03 -7.43 4.36
N PRO A 81 16.54 -6.84 5.45
CA PRO A 81 16.20 -5.48 5.89
C PRO A 81 16.60 -4.37 4.90
N ASP A 82 17.59 -4.64 4.03
CA ASP A 82 18.04 -3.73 2.99
C ASP A 82 17.24 -3.86 1.68
N ARG A 83 16.33 -4.83 1.63
CA ARG A 83 15.50 -5.11 0.44
C ARG A 83 14.02 -4.91 0.72
N PHE A 84 13.59 -5.10 1.96
CA PHE A 84 12.18 -5.04 2.32
C PHE A 84 11.92 -4.13 3.52
N THR A 85 10.84 -3.42 3.41
CA THR A 85 10.05 -2.89 4.52
C THR A 85 8.63 -3.45 4.39
N GLY A 86 7.73 -3.22 5.33
CA GLY A 86 6.42 -3.84 5.20
C GLY A 86 5.34 -3.27 6.08
N VAL A 87 4.10 -3.61 5.74
CA VAL A 87 2.90 -3.31 6.51
C VAL A 87 2.16 -4.61 6.81
N GLY A 88 1.69 -4.74 8.06
CA GLY A 88 1.02 -5.93 8.57
C GLY A 88 -0.50 -5.81 8.58
N LEU A 89 -1.17 -6.88 9.03
CA LEU A 89 -2.60 -6.90 9.35
C LEU A 89 -2.81 -7.08 10.85
N LEU A 90 -3.91 -6.55 11.36
CA LEU A 90 -4.32 -6.73 12.75
C LEU A 90 -5.57 -7.60 12.86
N VAL A 91 -5.79 -8.13 14.07
CA VAL A 91 -7.00 -8.87 14.40
C VAL A 91 -8.18 -7.90 14.51
N GLY A 92 -9.35 -8.33 14.06
CA GLY A 92 -10.57 -7.59 14.19
C GLY A 92 -11.78 -8.50 14.27
N HIS A 93 -12.92 -7.95 14.62
CA HIS A 93 -14.22 -8.63 14.64
C HIS A 93 -14.55 -9.20 13.24
N ARG A 94 -14.23 -8.42 12.22
CA ARG A 94 -14.19 -8.86 10.84
C ARG A 94 -12.75 -8.77 10.35
N LEU A 95 -12.35 -9.62 9.44
CA LEU A 95 -11.01 -9.54 8.87
C LEU A 95 -10.78 -8.12 8.30
N HIS A 96 -9.65 -7.53 8.63
CA HIS A 96 -9.29 -6.14 8.35
C HIS A 96 -10.01 -5.03 9.14
N SER A 97 -10.92 -5.37 10.06
CA SER A 97 -11.57 -4.39 10.94
C SER A 97 -10.67 -4.06 12.13
N PRO A 98 -10.45 -2.79 12.50
CA PRO A 98 -9.56 -2.39 13.59
C PRO A 98 -10.25 -2.30 14.96
N ASP A 99 -11.31 -3.06 15.19
CA ASP A 99 -12.18 -2.94 16.36
C ASP A 99 -11.74 -3.73 17.60
N ASP A 100 -10.67 -4.52 17.51
CA ASP A 100 -10.11 -5.20 18.68
C ASP A 100 -9.32 -4.20 19.56
N PRO A 101 -9.65 -4.08 20.87
CA PRO A 101 -9.02 -3.11 21.78
C PRO A 101 -7.51 -3.34 21.99
N GLU A 102 -6.98 -4.52 21.68
CA GLU A 102 -5.56 -4.84 21.75
C GLU A 102 -4.75 -4.35 20.52
N ASN A 103 -5.42 -3.90 19.47
CA ASN A 103 -4.76 -3.52 18.21
C ASN A 103 -3.74 -2.38 18.35
N PRO A 104 -3.92 -1.34 19.20
CA PRO A 104 -2.89 -0.35 19.42
C PRO A 104 -1.59 -0.96 19.96
N ALA A 105 -1.67 -1.89 20.90
CA ALA A 105 -0.50 -2.58 21.44
C ALA A 105 0.13 -3.56 20.43
N ARG A 106 -0.70 -4.21 19.58
CA ARG A 106 -0.19 -5.06 18.48
C ARG A 106 0.54 -4.24 17.42
N LEU A 107 0.01 -3.08 17.05
CA LEU A 107 0.71 -2.15 16.13
C LEU A 107 2.07 -1.76 16.70
N GLU A 108 2.14 -1.38 17.97
CA GLU A 108 3.40 -1.00 18.61
C GLU A 108 4.43 -2.14 18.57
N ARG A 109 4.02 -3.38 18.87
CA ARG A 109 4.90 -4.55 18.74
C ARG A 109 5.38 -4.79 17.31
N LEU A 110 4.45 -4.76 16.33
CA LEU A 110 4.79 -4.93 14.91
C LEU A 110 5.83 -3.91 14.46
N MET A 111 5.73 -2.67 14.93
CA MET A 111 6.68 -1.63 14.52
C MET A 111 7.99 -1.74 15.29
N ARG A 112 7.97 -1.80 16.64
CA ARG A 112 9.18 -1.76 17.46
C ARG A 112 9.98 -3.07 17.44
N GLU A 113 9.29 -4.21 17.49
CA GLU A 113 9.95 -5.52 17.61
C GLU A 113 10.12 -6.20 16.26
N ASP A 114 9.14 -6.02 15.35
CA ASP A 114 9.08 -6.71 14.06
C ASP A 114 9.48 -5.87 12.85
N ARG A 115 9.86 -4.60 13.09
CA ARG A 115 10.37 -3.67 12.06
C ARG A 115 9.38 -3.39 10.92
N MET A 116 8.08 -3.58 11.15
CA MET A 116 7.05 -3.18 10.20
C MET A 116 6.85 -1.67 10.26
N SER A 117 6.47 -1.07 9.14
CA SER A 117 6.28 0.40 9.03
C SER A 117 4.84 0.84 9.31
N GLY A 118 3.92 -0.10 9.49
CA GLY A 118 2.51 0.20 9.73
C GLY A 118 1.58 -0.94 9.36
N LEU A 119 0.40 -0.59 8.85
CA LEU A 119 -0.67 -1.55 8.60
C LEU A 119 -1.25 -1.44 7.19
N ARG A 120 -1.82 -2.56 6.74
CA ARG A 120 -2.79 -2.59 5.66
C ARG A 120 -4.20 -2.64 6.25
N LEU A 121 -5.06 -1.72 5.81
CA LEU A 121 -6.49 -1.71 6.10
C LEU A 121 -7.24 -1.94 4.78
N SER A 122 -8.20 -2.87 4.77
CA SER A 122 -8.86 -3.26 3.52
C SER A 122 -10.38 -3.23 3.65
N PRO A 123 -10.98 -2.04 3.83
CA PRO A 123 -12.43 -1.88 3.95
C PRO A 123 -13.21 -2.32 2.70
N ILE A 124 -12.56 -2.41 1.55
CA ILE A 124 -13.19 -2.87 0.30
C ILE A 124 -13.81 -4.28 0.41
N TYR A 125 -13.33 -5.11 1.32
CA TYR A 125 -13.86 -6.45 1.53
C TYR A 125 -15.15 -6.47 2.38
N ASP A 126 -15.55 -5.31 2.90
CA ASP A 126 -16.80 -5.12 3.63
C ASP A 126 -17.52 -3.88 3.10
N PRO A 127 -18.40 -4.03 2.11
CA PRO A 127 -19.05 -2.89 1.44
C PRO A 127 -19.94 -2.08 2.37
N ASP A 128 -20.43 -2.70 3.45
CA ASP A 128 -21.31 -2.05 4.44
C ASP A 128 -20.51 -1.41 5.59
N VAL A 129 -19.19 -1.48 5.54
CA VAL A 129 -18.35 -1.02 6.64
C VAL A 129 -18.28 0.50 6.73
N ILE A 130 -18.45 0.99 7.97
CA ILE A 130 -18.27 2.40 8.32
C ILE A 130 -17.16 2.59 9.36
N TRP A 131 -16.39 1.54 9.64
CA TRP A 131 -15.40 1.53 10.71
C TRP A 131 -14.18 2.40 10.46
N ILE A 132 -13.91 2.82 9.20
CA ILE A 132 -12.72 3.64 8.90
C ILE A 132 -12.73 4.90 9.75
N ASN A 133 -13.84 5.64 9.77
CA ASN A 133 -14.01 6.86 10.56
C ASN A 133 -14.89 6.67 11.81
N ASP A 134 -15.20 5.43 12.18
CA ASP A 134 -15.90 5.13 13.43
C ASP A 134 -14.98 5.39 14.65
N PRO A 135 -15.49 5.98 15.74
CA PRO A 135 -14.71 6.19 16.96
C PRO A 135 -14.05 4.93 17.54
N VAL A 136 -14.56 3.73 17.26
CA VAL A 136 -13.94 2.46 17.67
C VAL A 136 -12.51 2.32 17.13
N SER A 137 -12.21 2.91 15.99
CA SER A 137 -10.88 2.87 15.37
C SER A 137 -9.90 3.91 15.92
N TYR A 138 -10.39 4.96 16.61
CA TYR A 138 -9.55 6.09 17.01
C TYR A 138 -8.34 5.71 17.87
N PRO A 139 -8.43 4.78 18.84
CA PRO A 139 -7.25 4.39 19.63
C PRO A 139 -6.10 3.84 18.77
N LEU A 140 -6.44 3.09 17.70
CA LEU A 140 -5.46 2.59 16.75
C LEU A 140 -4.81 3.73 15.95
N TRP A 141 -5.61 4.70 15.48
CA TRP A 141 -5.10 5.85 14.74
C TRP A 141 -4.24 6.78 15.61
N GLN A 142 -4.60 6.97 16.88
CA GLN A 142 -3.79 7.70 17.86
C GLN A 142 -2.42 7.03 18.04
N LYS A 143 -2.41 5.71 18.23
CA LYS A 143 -1.16 4.96 18.34
C LYS A 143 -0.33 5.03 17.06
N ALA A 144 -0.96 4.97 15.89
CA ALA A 144 -0.29 5.13 14.61
C ALA A 144 0.38 6.51 14.47
N GLU A 145 -0.28 7.57 14.91
CA GLU A 145 0.27 8.93 14.90
C GLU A 145 1.46 9.08 15.85
N GLU A 146 1.39 8.48 17.04
CA GLU A 146 2.51 8.44 18.00
C GLU A 146 3.76 7.78 17.38
N LEU A 147 3.57 6.67 16.68
CA LEU A 147 4.65 5.87 16.11
C LEU A 147 5.13 6.36 14.73
N GLY A 148 4.40 7.26 14.09
CA GLY A 148 4.65 7.64 12.69
C GLY A 148 4.33 6.53 11.69
N ALA A 149 3.35 5.70 12.00
CA ALA A 149 2.95 4.57 11.17
C ALA A 149 2.38 4.98 9.81
N VAL A 150 2.50 4.09 8.83
CA VAL A 150 1.86 4.21 7.53
C VAL A 150 0.65 3.29 7.46
N PHE A 151 -0.48 3.81 7.01
CA PHE A 151 -1.66 3.00 6.72
C PHE A 151 -1.88 2.90 5.21
N ASN A 152 -1.66 1.70 4.66
CA ASN A 152 -2.08 1.36 3.30
C ASN A 152 -3.56 1.03 3.32
N ILE A 153 -4.38 1.78 2.60
CA ILE A 153 -5.83 1.59 2.61
C ILE A 153 -6.33 1.12 1.25
N PHE A 154 -6.80 -0.11 1.21
CA PHE A 154 -7.43 -0.71 0.05
C PHE A 154 -8.94 -0.52 0.15
N ALA A 155 -9.44 0.57 -0.43
CA ALA A 155 -10.82 1.04 -0.31
C ALA A 155 -11.57 0.99 -1.65
N ALA A 156 -12.89 0.93 -1.57
CA ALA A 156 -13.79 1.20 -2.69
C ALA A 156 -14.09 2.71 -2.81
N PRO A 157 -14.54 3.19 -3.98
CA PRO A 157 -14.79 4.62 -4.23
C PRO A 157 -15.71 5.29 -3.20
N HIS A 158 -16.77 4.61 -2.78
CA HIS A 158 -17.75 5.13 -1.81
C HIS A 158 -17.17 5.29 -0.39
N GLN A 159 -16.01 4.69 -0.08
CA GLN A 159 -15.34 4.77 1.21
C GLN A 159 -14.31 5.92 1.30
N VAL A 160 -14.03 6.58 0.20
CA VAL A 160 -12.96 7.60 0.10
C VAL A 160 -13.17 8.78 1.05
N ASN A 161 -14.43 9.21 1.25
CA ASN A 161 -14.74 10.31 2.16
C ASN A 161 -14.39 9.98 3.62
N GLN A 162 -14.58 8.73 4.05
CA GLN A 162 -14.20 8.27 5.38
C GLN A 162 -12.67 8.36 5.59
N ILE A 163 -11.90 8.10 4.55
CA ILE A 163 -10.42 8.27 4.58
C ILE A 163 -10.07 9.75 4.77
N GLY A 164 -10.76 10.65 4.08
CA GLY A 164 -10.57 12.09 4.23
C GLY A 164 -10.84 12.59 5.64
N ASP A 165 -11.90 12.09 6.30
CA ASP A 165 -12.22 12.43 7.69
C ASP A 165 -11.07 12.01 8.63
N MET A 166 -10.50 10.83 8.43
CA MET A 166 -9.40 10.33 9.26
C MET A 166 -8.07 11.04 8.96
N ALA A 167 -7.82 11.36 7.69
CA ALA A 167 -6.64 12.15 7.30
C ALA A 167 -6.63 13.53 7.96
N GLN A 168 -7.78 14.16 8.08
CA GLN A 168 -7.94 15.44 8.77
C GLN A 168 -7.79 15.31 10.29
N ARG A 169 -8.31 14.23 10.86
CA ARG A 169 -8.32 14.01 12.32
C ARG A 169 -6.95 13.59 12.85
N PHE A 170 -6.19 12.80 12.08
CA PHE A 170 -4.89 12.24 12.46
C PHE A 170 -3.83 12.61 11.41
N PRO A 171 -3.44 13.89 11.35
CA PRO A 171 -2.53 14.41 10.31
C PRO A 171 -1.11 13.84 10.40
N GLY A 172 -0.73 13.24 11.52
CA GLY A 172 0.58 12.59 11.69
C GLY A 172 0.64 11.14 11.19
N VAL A 173 -0.50 10.56 10.75
CA VAL A 173 -0.53 9.23 10.11
C VAL A 173 -0.42 9.39 8.61
N ASN A 174 0.61 8.79 7.99
CA ASN A 174 0.70 8.74 6.54
C ASN A 174 -0.28 7.69 5.98
N ILE A 175 -1.12 8.10 5.05
CA ILE A 175 -2.13 7.26 4.42
C ILE A 175 -1.75 7.06 2.96
N VAL A 176 -1.63 5.80 2.53
CA VAL A 176 -1.42 5.44 1.13
C VAL A 176 -2.68 4.76 0.61
N ILE A 177 -3.37 5.39 -0.34
CA ILE A 177 -4.55 4.81 -0.96
C ILE A 177 -4.13 3.87 -2.08
N ASP A 178 -4.54 2.61 -1.98
CA ASP A 178 -4.20 1.57 -2.94
C ASP A 178 -4.99 1.71 -4.24
N HIS A 179 -4.31 1.50 -5.37
CA HIS A 179 -4.91 1.24 -6.68
C HIS A 179 -6.00 2.24 -7.08
N PHE A 180 -5.77 3.54 -6.88
CA PHE A 180 -6.74 4.59 -7.18
C PHE A 180 -8.12 4.37 -6.53
N ALA A 181 -8.16 3.75 -5.32
CA ALA A 181 -9.40 3.36 -4.63
C ALA A 181 -10.32 2.50 -5.51
N MET A 182 -9.77 1.74 -6.45
CA MET A 182 -10.53 0.85 -7.35
C MET A 182 -11.69 1.53 -8.07
N PHE A 183 -11.53 2.82 -8.46
CA PHE A 183 -12.59 3.49 -9.23
C PHE A 183 -12.88 2.74 -10.54
N ASP A 184 -14.12 2.78 -10.98
CA ASP A 184 -14.54 2.14 -12.22
C ASP A 184 -14.36 3.10 -13.40
N ILE A 185 -13.35 2.83 -14.23
CA ILE A 185 -13.05 3.63 -15.42
C ILE A 185 -14.20 3.56 -16.46
N THR A 186 -15.07 2.55 -16.39
CA THR A 186 -16.18 2.35 -17.33
C THR A 186 -17.48 3.03 -16.86
N ALA A 187 -17.53 3.46 -15.59
CA ALA A 187 -18.68 4.15 -15.05
C ALA A 187 -18.86 5.53 -15.69
N PRO A 188 -20.10 6.02 -15.83
CA PRO A 188 -20.36 7.38 -16.27
C PRO A 188 -19.59 8.37 -15.38
N ASP A 189 -18.91 9.34 -16.00
CA ASP A 189 -18.12 10.38 -15.34
C ASP A 189 -17.00 9.82 -14.40
N SER A 190 -16.58 8.55 -14.60
CA SER A 190 -15.58 7.88 -13.77
C SER A 190 -15.90 8.00 -12.27
N GLU A 191 -17.08 7.55 -11.92
CA GLU A 191 -17.63 7.64 -10.57
C GLU A 191 -16.58 7.21 -9.52
N GLY A 192 -16.42 8.03 -8.49
CA GLY A 192 -15.45 7.81 -7.42
C GLY A 192 -14.09 8.44 -7.66
N PHE A 193 -13.74 8.85 -8.88
CA PHE A 193 -12.44 9.48 -9.14
C PHE A 193 -12.34 10.91 -8.61
N ASP A 194 -13.38 11.71 -8.75
CA ASP A 194 -13.39 13.10 -8.25
C ASP A 194 -13.29 13.18 -6.72
N PRO A 195 -14.04 12.40 -5.93
CA PRO A 195 -13.83 12.30 -4.49
C PRO A 195 -12.41 11.89 -4.11
N LEU A 196 -11.79 10.96 -4.85
CA LEU A 196 -10.40 10.58 -4.65
C LEU A 196 -9.45 11.75 -4.89
N MET A 197 -9.64 12.47 -6.00
CA MET A 197 -8.81 13.65 -6.30
C MET A 197 -8.95 14.74 -5.23
N ALA A 198 -10.13 14.93 -4.63
CA ALA A 198 -10.34 15.90 -3.56
C ALA A 198 -9.49 15.64 -2.29
N LEU A 199 -8.97 14.42 -2.11
CA LEU A 199 -8.08 14.09 -1.00
C LEU A 199 -6.70 14.73 -1.10
N HIS A 200 -6.31 15.30 -2.23
CA HIS A 200 -5.06 16.05 -2.40
C HIS A 200 -4.87 17.16 -1.35
N ARG A 201 -5.97 17.70 -0.81
CA ARG A 201 -5.97 18.74 0.24
C ARG A 201 -5.35 18.28 1.57
N HIS A 202 -5.26 16.96 1.80
CA HIS A 202 -4.68 16.40 3.02
C HIS A 202 -3.19 16.12 2.83
N PRO A 203 -2.30 16.78 3.59
CA PRO A 203 -0.85 16.69 3.37
C PRO A 203 -0.27 15.30 3.67
N ASN A 204 -0.99 14.47 4.42
CA ASN A 204 -0.62 13.12 4.83
C ASN A 204 -1.23 12.02 3.94
N VAL A 205 -1.93 12.36 2.84
CA VAL A 205 -2.47 11.38 1.90
C VAL A 205 -1.58 11.25 0.67
N TYR A 206 -1.27 10.01 0.34
CA TYR A 206 -0.50 9.57 -0.81
C TYR A 206 -1.36 8.65 -1.68
N LEU A 207 -1.05 8.58 -2.97
CA LEU A 207 -1.76 7.74 -3.92
C LEU A 207 -0.80 6.73 -4.55
N ARG A 208 -1.15 5.44 -4.45
CA ARG A 208 -0.44 4.37 -5.16
C ARG A 208 -0.94 4.29 -6.59
N THR A 209 0.00 4.43 -7.54
CA THR A 209 -0.30 4.57 -8.97
C THR A 209 -0.28 3.23 -9.71
N SER A 210 -1.01 2.23 -9.23
CA SER A 210 -1.14 0.95 -9.94
C SER A 210 -2.14 1.07 -11.08
N LEU A 211 -1.68 1.15 -12.31
CA LEU A 211 -2.51 1.41 -13.49
C LEU A 211 -3.36 0.20 -13.88
N HIS A 212 -2.83 -1.00 -13.72
CA HIS A 212 -3.48 -2.24 -14.17
C HIS A 212 -4.82 -2.54 -13.49
N ASN A 213 -5.04 -2.07 -12.24
CA ASN A 213 -6.23 -2.43 -11.50
C ASN A 213 -7.51 -1.79 -12.08
N PRO A 214 -7.57 -0.46 -12.37
CA PRO A 214 -8.75 0.14 -13.00
C PRO A 214 -8.79 -0.04 -14.52
N SER A 215 -7.63 -0.29 -15.17
CA SER A 215 -7.55 -0.34 -16.64
C SER A 215 -8.35 -1.46 -17.25
N GLN A 216 -8.98 -1.18 -18.39
CA GLN A 216 -9.62 -2.15 -19.29
C GLN A 216 -8.68 -2.57 -20.44
N GLU A 217 -7.53 -1.95 -20.55
CA GLU A 217 -6.55 -2.23 -21.60
C GLU A 217 -5.40 -3.10 -21.11
N LYS A 218 -4.64 -3.64 -22.04
CA LYS A 218 -3.36 -4.31 -21.77
C LYS A 218 -2.26 -3.24 -21.64
N LEU A 219 -1.09 -3.69 -21.16
CA LEU A 219 0.12 -2.87 -21.15
C LEU A 219 0.25 -2.07 -22.47
N PRO A 220 0.53 -0.76 -22.43
CA PRO A 220 0.90 0.02 -21.27
C PRO A 220 -0.24 0.80 -20.59
N PHE A 221 -1.50 0.32 -20.65
CA PHE A 221 -2.66 0.88 -19.97
C PHE A 221 -2.95 2.34 -20.36
N TYR A 222 -3.04 2.61 -21.65
CA TYR A 222 -3.22 3.99 -22.17
C TYR A 222 -4.50 4.66 -21.67
N ASP A 223 -5.55 3.89 -21.43
CA ASP A 223 -6.82 4.36 -20.85
C ASP A 223 -6.66 4.99 -19.47
N MET A 224 -5.63 4.59 -18.71
CA MET A 224 -5.33 5.14 -17.39
C MET A 224 -4.45 6.40 -17.40
N TRP A 225 -3.79 6.73 -18.51
CA TRP A 225 -2.88 7.87 -18.55
C TRP A 225 -3.55 9.23 -18.29
N PRO A 226 -4.78 9.52 -18.80
CA PRO A 226 -5.50 10.75 -18.44
C PRO A 226 -5.77 10.84 -16.92
N TYR A 227 -6.11 9.73 -16.27
CA TYR A 227 -6.36 9.69 -14.81
C TYR A 227 -5.08 9.84 -14.01
N LEU A 228 -3.99 9.19 -14.44
CA LEU A 228 -2.67 9.42 -13.86
C LEU A 228 -2.23 10.88 -14.00
N LYS A 229 -2.51 11.51 -15.15
CA LYS A 229 -2.20 12.94 -15.35
C LYS A 229 -3.01 13.82 -14.39
N ARG A 230 -4.31 13.56 -14.22
CA ARG A 230 -5.13 14.27 -13.23
C ARG A 230 -4.64 14.07 -11.80
N ALA A 231 -4.25 12.86 -11.43
CA ALA A 231 -3.67 12.58 -10.13
C ALA A 231 -2.34 13.34 -9.93
N TYR A 232 -1.48 13.36 -10.94
CA TYR A 232 -0.24 14.13 -10.92
C TYR A 232 -0.50 15.63 -10.76
N ASP A 233 -1.47 16.20 -11.49
CA ASP A 233 -1.81 17.62 -11.39
C ASP A 233 -2.45 18.00 -10.05
N SER A 234 -3.21 17.08 -9.42
CA SER A 234 -3.89 17.33 -8.16
C SER A 234 -2.99 17.11 -6.95
N PHE A 235 -2.33 15.96 -6.85
CA PHE A 235 -1.52 15.57 -5.69
C PHE A 235 -0.08 16.08 -5.79
N GLY A 236 0.41 16.35 -6.99
CA GLY A 236 1.84 16.59 -7.24
C GLY A 236 2.69 15.32 -7.16
N PRO A 237 3.88 15.33 -7.77
CA PRO A 237 4.75 14.16 -7.81
C PRO A 237 5.19 13.67 -6.42
N GLN A 238 5.24 14.56 -5.42
CA GLN A 238 5.64 14.25 -4.04
C GLN A 238 4.61 13.39 -3.27
N LYS A 239 3.43 13.14 -3.83
CA LYS A 239 2.36 12.35 -3.21
C LYS A 239 2.00 11.09 -3.99
N LEU A 240 2.70 10.82 -5.08
CA LEU A 240 2.50 9.62 -5.88
C LEU A 240 3.54 8.57 -5.52
N ILE A 241 3.12 7.31 -5.38
CA ILE A 241 3.98 6.17 -5.07
C ILE A 241 3.79 5.12 -6.15
N TYR A 242 4.85 4.82 -6.87
CA TYR A 242 4.91 3.74 -7.84
C TYR A 242 4.72 2.37 -7.14
N ALA A 243 4.06 1.45 -7.80
CA ALA A 243 4.01 0.05 -7.41
C ALA A 243 3.87 -0.85 -8.65
N ASN A 244 4.22 -2.12 -8.44
CA ASN A 244 4.25 -3.22 -9.39
C ASN A 244 5.44 -3.19 -10.36
N ASP A 245 6.28 -4.18 -10.24
CA ASP A 245 7.52 -4.34 -11.00
C ASP A 245 7.34 -4.23 -12.53
N TYR A 246 6.28 -4.83 -13.08
CA TYR A 246 5.99 -4.78 -14.52
C TYR A 246 5.49 -3.42 -15.01
N GLU A 247 5.05 -2.51 -14.12
CA GLU A 247 4.68 -1.14 -14.46
C GLU A 247 5.88 -0.18 -14.43
N LEU A 248 7.04 -0.62 -13.91
CA LEU A 248 8.21 0.25 -13.77
C LEU A 248 8.63 0.91 -15.08
N LEU A 249 8.65 0.16 -16.17
CA LEU A 249 9.05 0.71 -17.48
C LEU A 249 8.06 1.78 -17.96
N ILE A 250 6.77 1.60 -17.68
CA ILE A 250 5.74 2.60 -18.02
C ILE A 250 6.01 3.89 -17.25
N MET A 251 6.10 3.80 -15.94
CA MET A 251 6.26 4.96 -15.05
C MET A 251 7.60 5.67 -15.28
N LYS A 252 8.64 4.91 -15.58
CA LYS A 252 10.00 5.43 -15.78
C LYS A 252 10.21 6.02 -17.17
N ASP A 253 9.75 5.32 -18.23
CA ASP A 253 10.21 5.60 -19.59
C ASP A 253 9.09 6.04 -20.54
N LEU A 254 7.82 5.68 -20.28
CA LEU A 254 6.73 5.95 -21.22
C LEU A 254 5.87 7.15 -20.85
N ILE A 255 5.67 7.44 -19.57
CA ILE A 255 4.84 8.59 -19.15
C ILE A 255 5.50 9.91 -19.56
N PRO A 256 4.89 10.67 -20.47
CA PRO A 256 5.56 11.81 -21.10
C PRO A 256 5.59 13.09 -20.26
N PHE A 257 4.81 13.17 -19.19
CA PHE A 257 4.66 14.37 -18.38
C PHE A 257 5.46 14.34 -17.07
N PHE A 258 6.15 13.26 -16.73
CA PHE A 258 7.05 13.20 -15.58
C PHE A 258 8.41 13.76 -15.93
N THR A 259 8.88 14.75 -15.19
CA THR A 259 10.27 15.19 -15.26
C THR A 259 11.20 14.16 -14.58
N ASN A 260 12.53 14.32 -14.77
CA ASN A 260 13.49 13.45 -14.11
C ASN A 260 13.45 13.58 -12.57
N ASP A 261 13.11 14.76 -12.05
CA ASP A 261 13.01 14.96 -10.61
C ASP A 261 11.71 14.37 -10.07
N ASP A 262 10.60 14.44 -10.82
CA ASP A 262 9.37 13.74 -10.47
C ASP A 262 9.57 12.23 -10.38
N LYS A 263 10.30 11.67 -11.36
CA LYS A 263 10.61 10.23 -11.37
C LYS A 263 11.41 9.80 -10.14
N LYS A 264 12.36 10.61 -9.65
CA LYS A 264 13.09 10.32 -8.41
C LYS A 264 12.15 10.23 -7.20
N MET A 265 11.17 11.12 -7.12
CA MET A 265 10.17 11.11 -6.05
C MET A 265 9.22 9.93 -6.18
N ILE A 266 8.58 9.77 -7.33
CA ILE A 266 7.53 8.78 -7.58
C ILE A 266 8.05 7.35 -7.51
N LEU A 267 9.24 7.09 -8.11
CA LEU A 267 9.80 5.75 -8.22
C LEU A 267 10.49 5.25 -6.96
N GLY A 268 10.68 6.09 -5.93
CA GLY A 268 11.30 5.61 -4.69
C GLY A 268 11.36 6.64 -3.56
N GLY A 269 11.67 7.90 -3.84
CA GLY A 269 11.88 8.90 -2.80
C GLY A 269 10.69 9.04 -1.83
N ASN A 270 9.47 9.07 -2.36
CA ASN A 270 8.26 9.18 -1.54
C ASN A 270 8.05 7.92 -0.66
N ALA A 271 8.27 6.74 -1.21
CA ALA A 271 8.15 5.49 -0.45
C ALA A 271 9.19 5.44 0.68
N LEU A 272 10.45 5.76 0.42
CA LEU A 272 11.49 5.83 1.45
C LEU A 272 11.12 6.80 2.56
N ALA A 273 10.68 8.01 2.21
CA ALA A 273 10.30 9.03 3.18
C ALA A 273 9.23 8.56 4.15
N ILE A 274 8.19 7.86 3.69
CA ILE A 274 7.08 7.46 4.57
C ILE A 274 7.26 6.10 5.23
N TYR A 275 7.87 5.11 4.54
CA TYR A 275 8.01 3.75 5.09
C TYR A 275 9.29 3.55 5.91
N ARG A 276 10.28 4.44 5.82
CA ARG A 276 11.54 4.38 6.56
C ARG A 276 11.80 5.61 7.41
N ASP A 277 11.87 6.80 6.79
CA ASP A 277 12.40 8.00 7.43
C ASP A 277 11.47 8.63 8.46
N ASN A 278 10.15 8.48 8.27
CA ASN A 278 9.14 9.05 9.18
C ASN A 278 8.79 8.17 10.39
N ILE A 279 9.32 6.95 10.47
CA ILE A 279 9.07 6.04 11.59
C ILE A 279 9.73 6.60 12.86
N LYS A 280 8.94 6.71 13.96
CA LYS A 280 9.35 7.36 15.23
C LYS A 280 9.71 6.35 16.32
N ILE A 281 10.34 5.23 15.99
CA ILE A 281 10.62 4.12 16.93
C ILE A 281 12.10 3.94 17.20
#